data_ac82d782e125f96cc377e7e9f3069a6a
#
_entry.id   ac82d782e125f96cc377e7e9f3069a6a
#
_cell.length_a   1.000
_cell.length_b   1.000
_cell.length_c   1.000
_cell.angle_alpha   90.00
_cell.angle_beta   90.00
_cell.angle_gamma   90.00
#
_symmetry.space_group_name_H-M   'P 1'
#
loop_
_entity.id
_entity.type
_entity.pdbx_description
1 polymer ?
#
loop_
_entity_poly.entity_id
_entity_poly.type
_entity_poly.pdbx_seq_one_letter_code
_entity_poly.pdbx_strand_id
1 'polypeptide(L)'
;GTRRVGMARDCYVLSFFLMGMNSVDIYECVSYNKGVLAYDRAKTRDRRNDNAHIEIVVPDIIKPLFRKYKGTTRAFDFYQKYSNAANFNKHINKGLHFIADELGIPRFDFYSARHTWASIARNKLGIDKYTIHEALNHVSQLDVTDIYIQKDFTNINKANEKVVEYVMKMIGEAKNDV
;
A
#
# COMPACT_ATOMS: atom_id res chain seq x y z
N GLY A 1 22.17 -8.68 -8.11
CA GLY A 1 21.60 -7.32 -8.27
C GLY A 1 20.15 -7.33 -8.71
N THR A 2 19.84 -7.89 -9.84
CA THR A 2 18.52 -7.84 -10.53
C THR A 2 17.33 -8.35 -9.70
N ARG A 3 17.49 -9.45 -8.94
CA ARG A 3 16.41 -10.02 -8.13
C ARG A 3 15.98 -9.10 -6.98
N ARG A 4 16.94 -8.40 -6.35
CA ARG A 4 16.66 -7.43 -5.26
C ARG A 4 15.90 -6.22 -5.78
N VAL A 5 16.34 -5.68 -6.90
CA VAL A 5 15.75 -4.52 -7.56
C VAL A 5 14.30 -4.81 -7.98
N GLY A 6 14.08 -5.97 -8.62
CA GLY A 6 12.73 -6.40 -9.00
C GLY A 6 11.78 -6.52 -7.81
N MET A 7 12.25 -7.12 -6.70
CA MET A 7 11.42 -7.24 -5.49
C MET A 7 11.11 -5.87 -4.86
N ALA A 8 12.10 -4.98 -4.77
CA ALA A 8 11.89 -3.65 -4.21
C ALA A 8 10.86 -2.84 -5.02
N ARG A 9 10.97 -2.86 -6.35
CA ARG A 9 9.96 -2.28 -7.26
C ARG A 9 8.58 -2.87 -7.01
N ASP A 10 8.47 -4.19 -6.98
CA ASP A 10 7.20 -4.89 -6.84
C ASP A 10 6.55 -4.58 -5.47
N CYS A 11 7.35 -4.51 -4.40
CA CYS A 11 6.86 -4.11 -3.07
C CYS A 11 6.37 -2.65 -3.05
N TYR A 12 7.08 -1.74 -3.74
CA TYR A 12 6.65 -0.34 -3.86
C TYR A 12 5.33 -0.22 -4.61
N VAL A 13 5.17 -0.96 -5.70
CA VAL A 13 3.94 -1.04 -6.48
C VAL A 13 2.79 -1.62 -5.64
N LEU A 14 3.04 -2.70 -4.88
CA LEU A 14 2.08 -3.24 -3.92
C LEU A 14 1.63 -2.18 -2.93
N SER A 15 2.57 -1.50 -2.26
CA SER A 15 2.26 -0.44 -1.30
C SER A 15 1.38 0.64 -1.92
N PHE A 16 1.78 1.17 -3.07
CA PHE A 16 1.05 2.24 -3.75
C PHE A 16 -0.39 1.85 -4.06
N PHE A 17 -0.61 0.73 -4.73
CA PHE A 17 -1.96 0.29 -5.13
C PHE A 17 -2.79 -0.28 -3.96
N LEU A 18 -2.18 -0.48 -2.79
CA LEU A 18 -2.85 -0.80 -1.52
C LEU A 18 -2.95 0.43 -0.60
N MET A 19 -3.20 1.61 -1.16
CA MET A 19 -3.39 2.88 -0.43
C MET A 19 -2.21 3.25 0.48
N GLY A 20 -0.99 2.97 0.04
CA GLY A 20 0.22 3.25 0.81
C GLY A 20 0.40 2.33 2.02
N MET A 21 0.04 1.06 1.90
CA MET A 21 0.25 0.05 2.95
C MET A 21 1.71 0.00 3.38
N ASN A 22 1.97 0.02 4.69
CA ASN A 22 3.33 0.02 5.22
C ASN A 22 4.04 -1.34 5.01
N SER A 23 5.37 -1.31 4.97
CA SER A 23 6.17 -2.54 4.78
C SER A 23 5.97 -3.55 5.90
N VAL A 24 5.78 -3.11 7.14
CA VAL A 24 5.48 -4.01 8.27
C VAL A 24 4.12 -4.69 8.08
N ASP A 25 3.13 -3.98 7.58
CA ASP A 25 1.79 -4.55 7.33
C ASP A 25 1.84 -5.55 6.17
N ILE A 26 2.59 -5.26 5.09
CA ILE A 26 2.85 -6.22 4.01
C ILE A 26 3.57 -7.47 4.53
N TYR A 27 4.53 -7.30 5.42
CA TYR A 27 5.28 -8.42 6.01
C TYR A 27 4.42 -9.30 6.92
N GLU A 28 3.46 -8.71 7.66
CA GLU A 28 2.68 -9.39 8.69
C GLU A 28 1.29 -9.85 8.24
N CYS A 29 0.68 -9.24 7.20
CA CYS A 29 -0.71 -9.51 6.83
C CYS A 29 -0.95 -11.00 6.52
N VAL A 30 -2.05 -11.51 7.04
CA VAL A 30 -2.38 -12.95 6.96
C VAL A 30 -3.54 -13.27 6.03
N SER A 31 -4.50 -12.34 5.86
CA SER A 31 -5.74 -12.62 5.18
C SER A 31 -5.81 -11.98 3.80
N TYR A 32 -5.71 -12.81 2.76
CA TYR A 32 -6.11 -12.46 1.40
C TYR A 32 -7.07 -13.52 0.87
N ASN A 33 -8.31 -13.15 0.66
CA ASN A 33 -9.36 -14.06 0.22
C ASN A 33 -10.33 -13.37 -0.74
N LYS A 34 -10.70 -14.05 -1.82
CA LYS A 34 -11.68 -13.58 -2.83
C LYS A 34 -11.42 -12.16 -3.34
N GLY A 35 -10.13 -11.79 -3.48
CA GLY A 35 -9.73 -10.48 -3.99
C GLY A 35 -9.71 -9.36 -2.95
N VAL A 36 -9.95 -9.66 -1.68
CA VAL A 36 -9.89 -8.70 -0.57
C VAL A 36 -8.70 -9.02 0.33
N LEU A 37 -7.87 -8.02 0.60
CA LEU A 37 -6.82 -8.06 1.60
C LEU A 37 -7.35 -7.42 2.88
N ALA A 38 -7.36 -8.17 3.98
CA ALA A 38 -7.78 -7.70 5.29
C ALA A 38 -6.62 -7.79 6.28
N TYR A 39 -6.39 -6.73 7.06
CA TYR A 39 -5.34 -6.72 8.08
C TYR A 39 -5.61 -5.66 9.16
N ASP A 40 -4.99 -5.86 10.32
CA ASP A 40 -4.97 -4.92 11.42
C ASP A 40 -3.62 -4.18 11.39
N ARG A 41 -3.65 -2.86 11.30
CA ARG A 41 -2.44 -2.07 11.11
C ARG A 41 -1.48 -2.22 12.30
N ALA A 42 -0.28 -2.74 12.06
CA ALA A 42 0.71 -3.08 13.09
C ALA A 42 1.05 -1.93 14.04
N LYS A 43 1.14 -0.69 13.52
CA LYS A 43 1.52 0.48 14.32
C LYS A 43 0.46 0.90 15.35
N THR A 44 -0.83 0.60 15.10
CA THR A 44 -1.96 1.19 15.85
C THR A 44 -2.98 0.18 16.36
N ARG A 45 -2.87 -1.11 15.97
CA ARG A 45 -3.82 -2.16 16.38
C ARG A 45 -4.01 -2.28 17.88
N ASP A 46 -2.93 -2.17 18.65
CA ASP A 46 -2.97 -2.32 20.11
C ASP A 46 -3.44 -1.05 20.84
N ARG A 47 -3.74 0.04 20.11
CA ARG A 47 -4.13 1.34 20.65
C ARG A 47 -5.53 1.77 20.23
N ARG A 48 -6.22 0.95 19.46
CA ARG A 48 -7.54 1.25 18.91
C ARG A 48 -8.52 0.12 19.22
N ASN A 49 -9.75 0.51 19.60
CA ASN A 49 -10.81 -0.45 19.91
C ASN A 49 -11.25 -1.29 18.70
N ASP A 50 -11.03 -0.78 17.48
CA ASP A 50 -11.31 -1.47 16.22
C ASP A 50 -10.10 -2.26 15.67
N ASN A 51 -9.04 -2.43 16.49
CA ASN A 51 -7.76 -3.06 16.13
C ASN A 51 -7.09 -2.44 14.90
N ALA A 52 -7.49 -1.22 14.53
CA ALA A 52 -7.07 -0.58 13.28
C ALA A 52 -7.30 -1.48 12.04
N HIS A 53 -8.42 -2.22 12.03
CA HIS A 53 -8.80 -3.12 10.95
C HIS A 53 -9.10 -2.36 9.66
N ILE A 54 -8.68 -2.89 8.52
CA ILE A 54 -8.94 -2.36 7.19
C ILE A 54 -9.10 -3.50 6.18
N GLU A 55 -10.02 -3.32 5.24
CA GLU A 55 -10.25 -4.22 4.12
C GLU A 55 -10.06 -3.49 2.79
N ILE A 56 -9.18 -4.01 1.95
CA ILE A 56 -8.82 -3.43 0.66
C ILE A 56 -9.22 -4.39 -0.45
N VAL A 57 -10.07 -3.93 -1.36
CA VAL A 57 -10.31 -4.63 -2.63
C VAL A 57 -9.04 -4.50 -3.47
N VAL A 58 -8.40 -5.63 -3.74
CA VAL A 58 -7.11 -5.67 -4.44
C VAL A 58 -7.31 -5.37 -5.92
N PRO A 59 -6.71 -4.28 -6.44
CA PRO A 59 -6.78 -3.95 -7.87
C PRO A 59 -6.22 -5.07 -8.75
N ASP A 60 -6.86 -5.33 -9.88
CA ASP A 60 -6.47 -6.42 -10.79
C ASP A 60 -5.03 -6.32 -11.26
N ILE A 61 -4.54 -5.10 -11.46
CA ILE A 61 -3.16 -4.82 -11.93
C ILE A 61 -2.08 -5.41 -11.00
N ILE A 62 -2.33 -5.55 -9.70
CA ILE A 62 -1.37 -6.10 -8.74
C ILE A 62 -1.65 -7.55 -8.33
N LYS A 63 -2.75 -8.16 -8.76
CA LYS A 63 -3.04 -9.58 -8.48
C LYS A 63 -1.93 -10.55 -8.93
N PRO A 64 -1.21 -10.31 -10.05
CA PRO A 64 -0.03 -11.11 -10.39
C PRO A 64 1.07 -11.10 -9.32
N LEU A 65 1.25 -9.98 -8.59
CA LEU A 65 2.22 -9.88 -7.50
C LEU A 65 1.80 -10.71 -6.27
N PHE A 66 0.49 -10.79 -5.99
CA PHE A 66 -0.04 -11.69 -4.96
C PHE A 66 0.25 -13.16 -5.26
N ARG A 67 0.16 -13.56 -6.53
CA ARG A 67 0.54 -14.92 -6.96
C ARG A 67 2.05 -15.14 -6.88
N LYS A 68 2.85 -14.16 -7.33
CA LYS A 68 4.32 -14.24 -7.34
C LYS A 68 4.92 -14.38 -5.95
N TYR A 69 4.36 -13.68 -4.97
CA TYR A 69 4.87 -13.63 -3.60
C TYR A 69 3.98 -14.36 -2.60
N LYS A 70 3.15 -15.30 -3.07
CA LYS A 70 2.21 -16.03 -2.21
C LYS A 70 2.92 -16.73 -1.06
N GLY A 71 2.52 -16.42 0.17
CA GLY A 71 2.96 -17.09 1.37
C GLY A 71 2.15 -18.34 1.71
N THR A 72 2.59 -19.08 2.72
CA THR A 72 1.88 -20.27 3.23
C THR A 72 0.98 -19.95 4.42
N THR A 73 1.48 -19.21 5.40
CA THR A 73 0.75 -18.78 6.61
C THR A 73 0.40 -17.30 6.62
N ARG A 74 1.06 -16.51 5.78
CA ARG A 74 0.75 -15.09 5.55
C ARG A 74 0.40 -14.86 4.09
N ALA A 75 -0.19 -13.73 3.77
CA ALA A 75 -0.53 -13.36 2.40
C ALA A 75 0.68 -13.36 1.46
N PHE A 76 1.83 -12.92 1.97
CA PHE A 76 3.10 -12.89 1.22
C PHE A 76 4.18 -13.73 1.91
N ASP A 77 5.14 -14.23 1.11
CA ASP A 77 6.25 -15.11 1.54
C ASP A 77 7.47 -14.36 2.12
N PHE A 78 7.39 -13.06 2.32
CA PHE A 78 8.52 -12.24 2.78
C PHE A 78 9.02 -12.66 4.18
N TYR A 79 8.13 -13.13 5.05
CA TYR A 79 8.49 -13.63 6.37
C TYR A 79 9.37 -14.90 6.32
N GLN A 80 9.34 -15.64 5.21
CA GLN A 80 10.20 -16.82 5.00
C GLN A 80 11.62 -16.42 4.54
N LYS A 81 11.77 -15.20 3.99
CA LYS A 81 13.02 -14.70 3.39
C LYS A 81 13.77 -13.72 4.28
N TYR A 82 13.08 -13.08 5.20
CA TYR A 82 13.63 -12.04 6.08
C TYR A 82 13.28 -12.35 7.53
N SER A 83 14.24 -12.18 8.42
CA SER A 83 14.11 -12.51 9.84
C SER A 83 13.08 -11.63 10.58
N ASN A 84 12.83 -10.43 10.11
CA ASN A 84 11.84 -9.50 10.67
C ASN A 84 11.46 -8.40 9.66
N ALA A 85 10.40 -7.66 9.99
CA ALA A 85 9.89 -6.57 9.16
C ALA A 85 10.90 -5.42 8.95
N ALA A 86 11.76 -5.15 9.95
CA ALA A 86 12.77 -4.10 9.84
C ALA A 86 13.84 -4.46 8.80
N ASN A 87 14.31 -5.71 8.79
CA ASN A 87 15.26 -6.20 7.79
C ASN A 87 14.61 -6.24 6.39
N PHE A 88 13.36 -6.62 6.29
CA PHE A 88 12.60 -6.56 5.05
C PHE A 88 12.52 -5.12 4.51
N ASN A 89 12.12 -4.15 5.33
CA ASN A 89 12.06 -2.73 4.96
C ASN A 89 13.43 -2.17 4.52
N LYS A 90 14.49 -2.47 5.28
CA LYS A 90 15.86 -2.08 4.94
C LYS A 90 16.28 -2.62 3.57
N HIS A 91 15.88 -3.85 3.25
CA HIS A 91 16.22 -4.49 1.98
C HIS A 91 15.47 -3.85 0.81
N ILE A 92 14.19 -3.52 0.99
CA ILE A 92 13.40 -2.78 -0.02
C ILE A 92 14.05 -1.42 -0.29
N ASN A 93 14.31 -0.63 0.75
CA ASN A 93 14.88 0.71 0.57
C ASN A 93 16.23 0.68 -0.17
N LYS A 94 17.10 -0.29 0.12
CA LYS A 94 18.34 -0.47 -0.65
C LYS A 94 18.09 -0.73 -2.14
N GLY A 95 17.06 -1.50 -2.46
CA GLY A 95 16.67 -1.74 -3.84
C GLY A 95 16.09 -0.51 -4.54
N LEU A 96 15.28 0.27 -3.82
CA LEU A 96 14.69 1.52 -4.34
C LEU A 96 15.76 2.60 -4.56
N HIS A 97 16.74 2.71 -3.66
CA HIS A 97 17.87 3.63 -3.85
C HIS A 97 18.69 3.25 -5.09
N PHE A 98 18.92 1.95 -5.32
CA PHE A 98 19.58 1.50 -6.54
C PHE A 98 18.78 1.87 -7.80
N ILE A 99 17.47 1.69 -7.79
CA ILE A 99 16.58 2.10 -8.90
C ILE A 99 16.68 3.61 -9.14
N ALA A 100 16.65 4.42 -8.08
CA ALA A 100 16.74 5.86 -8.19
C ALA A 100 18.08 6.30 -8.82
N ASP A 101 19.18 5.70 -8.38
CA ASP A 101 20.53 5.97 -8.91
C ASP A 101 20.62 5.60 -10.40
N GLU A 102 20.09 4.43 -10.81
CA GLU A 102 20.04 3.99 -12.22
C GLU A 102 19.20 4.91 -13.12
N LEU A 103 18.12 5.48 -12.56
CA LEU A 103 17.24 6.38 -13.29
C LEU A 103 17.71 7.84 -13.25
N GLY A 104 18.76 8.17 -12.49
CA GLY A 104 19.25 9.54 -12.32
C GLY A 104 18.25 10.46 -11.62
N ILE A 105 17.39 9.92 -10.73
CA ILE A 105 16.39 10.68 -9.96
C ILE A 105 16.77 10.73 -8.48
N PRO A 106 16.26 11.70 -7.71
CA PRO A 106 16.48 11.73 -6.26
C PRO A 106 16.09 10.42 -5.58
N ARG A 107 16.92 9.94 -4.65
CA ARG A 107 16.62 8.74 -3.86
C ARG A 107 15.32 8.90 -3.09
N PHE A 108 14.54 7.85 -3.06
CA PHE A 108 13.27 7.77 -2.33
C PHE A 108 13.17 6.46 -1.56
N ASP A 109 12.44 6.49 -0.46
CA ASP A 109 12.18 5.34 0.38
C ASP A 109 10.79 4.74 0.12
N PHE A 110 10.59 3.53 0.58
CA PHE A 110 9.33 2.79 0.48
C PHE A 110 8.11 3.60 0.95
N TYR A 111 8.27 4.39 2.02
CA TYR A 111 7.19 5.20 2.58
C TYR A 111 6.68 6.29 1.62
N SER A 112 7.46 6.67 0.62
CA SER A 112 7.03 7.64 -0.39
C SER A 112 5.83 7.18 -1.22
N ALA A 113 5.61 5.86 -1.37
CA ALA A 113 4.43 5.32 -2.02
C ALA A 113 3.13 5.82 -1.36
N ARG A 114 3.13 5.89 -0.04
CA ARG A 114 2.00 6.39 0.77
C ARG A 114 1.76 7.88 0.55
N HIS A 115 2.83 8.68 0.54
CA HIS A 115 2.73 10.11 0.24
C HIS A 115 2.23 10.37 -1.18
N THR A 116 2.73 9.60 -2.14
CA THR A 116 2.34 9.73 -3.55
C THR A 116 0.87 9.39 -3.74
N TRP A 117 0.38 8.29 -3.15
CA TRP A 117 -1.02 7.92 -3.20
C TRP A 117 -1.91 9.04 -2.63
N ALA A 118 -1.60 9.52 -1.42
CA ALA A 118 -2.37 10.57 -0.75
C ALA A 118 -2.36 11.89 -1.54
N SER A 119 -1.22 12.26 -2.12
CA SER A 119 -1.07 13.47 -2.92
C SER A 119 -1.88 13.40 -4.22
N ILE A 120 -1.88 12.27 -4.91
CA ILE A 120 -2.72 12.06 -6.10
C ILE A 120 -4.19 12.11 -5.72
N ALA A 121 -4.60 11.37 -4.69
CA ALA A 121 -5.98 11.35 -4.21
C ALA A 121 -6.49 12.76 -3.91
N ARG A 122 -5.70 13.56 -3.18
CA ARG A 122 -6.09 14.92 -2.80
C ARG A 122 -5.97 15.93 -3.93
N ASN A 123 -4.79 16.00 -4.55
CA ASN A 123 -4.44 17.15 -5.40
C ASN A 123 -4.85 16.96 -6.87
N LYS A 124 -4.98 15.71 -7.32
CA LYS A 124 -5.38 15.40 -8.70
C LYS A 124 -6.85 15.01 -8.81
N LEU A 125 -7.37 14.32 -7.79
CA LEU A 125 -8.72 13.74 -7.83
C LEU A 125 -9.71 14.44 -6.89
N GLY A 126 -9.26 15.38 -6.05
CA GLY A 126 -10.13 16.15 -5.14
C GLY A 126 -10.79 15.31 -4.05
N ILE A 127 -10.27 14.12 -3.76
CA ILE A 127 -10.81 13.26 -2.71
C ILE A 127 -10.70 13.99 -1.37
N ASP A 128 -11.76 13.94 -0.57
CA ASP A 128 -11.82 14.64 0.70
C ASP A 128 -10.81 14.07 1.73
N LYS A 129 -10.41 14.91 2.69
CA LYS A 129 -9.40 14.55 3.67
C LYS A 129 -9.84 13.42 4.60
N TYR A 130 -11.14 13.34 4.91
CA TYR A 130 -11.66 12.29 5.79
C TYR A 130 -11.50 10.91 5.14
N THR A 131 -11.94 10.76 3.89
CA THR A 131 -11.74 9.53 3.10
C THR A 131 -10.25 9.16 2.98
N ILE A 132 -9.36 10.14 2.76
CA ILE A 132 -7.91 9.88 2.71
C ILE A 132 -7.40 9.41 4.08
N HIS A 133 -7.83 10.02 5.19
CA HIS A 133 -7.46 9.60 6.54
C HIS A 133 -7.88 8.16 6.83
N GLU A 134 -9.10 7.78 6.46
CA GLU A 134 -9.58 6.42 6.60
C GLU A 134 -8.78 5.44 5.74
N ALA A 135 -8.54 5.77 4.47
CA ALA A 135 -7.74 4.96 3.55
C ALA A 135 -6.31 4.73 4.06
N LEU A 136 -5.71 5.76 4.65
CA LEU A 136 -4.41 5.66 5.29
C LEU A 136 -4.49 4.98 6.67
N ASN A 137 -5.67 4.64 7.14
CA ASN A 137 -5.91 4.05 8.45
C ASN A 137 -5.21 4.85 9.58
N HIS A 138 -5.26 6.18 9.49
CA HIS A 138 -4.76 7.07 10.53
C HIS A 138 -5.69 7.03 11.74
N VAL A 139 -5.14 7.28 12.92
CA VAL A 139 -5.95 7.59 14.12
C VAL A 139 -6.60 8.95 13.85
N SER A 140 -7.92 9.00 13.65
CA SER A 140 -8.65 10.23 13.81
C SER A 140 -8.57 10.64 15.28
N GLN A 141 -8.43 11.94 15.59
CA GLN A 141 -8.88 12.43 16.87
C GLN A 141 -10.37 12.12 16.87
N LEU A 142 -10.78 11.15 17.70
CA LEU A 142 -12.14 10.66 17.78
C LEU A 142 -13.09 11.86 17.95
N ASP A 143 -13.75 12.22 16.88
CA ASP A 143 -14.99 12.96 17.00
C ASP A 143 -16.00 12.01 17.66
N VAL A 144 -16.77 12.50 18.61
CA VAL A 144 -17.81 11.71 19.30
C VAL A 144 -18.73 11.02 18.29
N THR A 145 -18.89 11.60 17.11
CA THR A 145 -19.64 11.07 15.99
C THR A 145 -19.08 9.75 15.44
N ASP A 146 -17.75 9.56 15.42
CA ASP A 146 -17.12 8.34 14.88
C ASP A 146 -17.48 7.07 15.67
N ILE A 147 -17.89 7.21 16.94
CA ILE A 147 -18.32 6.10 17.81
C ILE A 147 -19.64 5.49 17.29
N TYR A 148 -20.47 6.29 16.63
CA TYR A 148 -21.81 5.88 16.16
C TYR A 148 -21.81 5.40 14.69
N ILE A 149 -20.72 5.61 13.95
CA ILE A 149 -20.60 5.24 12.54
C ILE A 149 -20.07 3.81 12.44
N GLN A 150 -20.88 2.91 11.87
CA GLN A 150 -20.41 1.57 11.53
C GLN A 150 -19.33 1.68 10.44
N LYS A 151 -18.19 1.05 10.66
CA LYS A 151 -17.06 1.10 9.72
C LYS A 151 -17.44 0.43 8.39
N ASP A 152 -17.32 1.18 7.32
CA ASP A 152 -17.56 0.75 5.94
C ASP A 152 -16.36 1.12 5.07
N PHE A 153 -15.77 0.15 4.41
CA PHE A 153 -14.59 0.33 3.56
C PHE A 153 -14.94 0.70 2.11
N THR A 154 -16.21 0.85 1.78
CA THR A 154 -16.67 1.16 0.41
C THR A 154 -16.08 2.46 -0.11
N ASN A 155 -16.06 3.52 0.69
CA ASN A 155 -15.58 4.83 0.26
C ASN A 155 -14.07 4.84 0.00
N ILE A 156 -13.27 4.20 0.84
CA ILE A 156 -11.82 4.11 0.64
C ILE A 156 -11.48 3.25 -0.58
N ASN A 157 -12.21 2.18 -0.82
CA ASN A 157 -12.00 1.33 -1.98
C ASN A 157 -12.41 2.04 -3.29
N LYS A 158 -13.49 2.81 -3.31
CA LYS A 158 -13.84 3.69 -4.44
C LYS A 158 -12.78 4.78 -4.68
N ALA A 159 -12.22 5.36 -3.61
CA ALA A 159 -11.13 6.31 -3.73
C ALA A 159 -9.88 5.66 -4.34
N ASN A 160 -9.53 4.45 -3.89
CA ASN A 160 -8.41 3.70 -4.45
C ASN A 160 -8.61 3.36 -5.94
N GLU A 161 -9.80 2.93 -6.33
CA GLU A 161 -10.15 2.66 -7.72
C GLU A 161 -9.90 3.89 -8.61
N LYS A 162 -10.35 5.08 -8.21
CA LYS A 162 -10.08 6.33 -8.93
C LYS A 162 -8.58 6.64 -9.04
N VAL A 163 -7.79 6.40 -7.99
CA VAL A 163 -6.33 6.58 -8.04
C VAL A 163 -5.69 5.59 -9.02
N VAL A 164 -6.12 4.33 -8.99
CA VAL A 164 -5.66 3.29 -9.92
C VAL A 164 -5.94 3.70 -11.37
N GLU A 165 -7.17 4.06 -11.69
CA GLU A 165 -7.59 4.49 -13.03
C GLU A 165 -6.77 5.69 -13.51
N TYR A 166 -6.61 6.71 -12.67
CA TYR A 166 -5.82 7.90 -12.98
C TYR A 166 -4.37 7.55 -13.35
N VAL A 167 -3.71 6.73 -12.53
CA VAL A 167 -2.31 6.35 -12.76
C VAL A 167 -2.18 5.45 -13.98
N MET A 168 -3.10 4.52 -14.20
CA MET A 168 -3.08 3.64 -15.36
C MET A 168 -3.27 4.43 -16.67
N LYS A 169 -4.13 5.45 -16.67
CA LYS A 169 -4.28 6.38 -17.79
C LYS A 169 -2.97 7.12 -18.08
N MET A 170 -2.33 7.70 -17.06
CA MET A 170 -1.04 8.38 -17.22
C MET A 170 0.06 7.48 -17.80
N ILE A 171 0.14 6.22 -17.32
CA ILE A 171 1.10 5.24 -17.83
C ILE A 171 0.80 4.87 -19.29
N GLY A 172 -0.47 4.79 -19.66
CA GLY A 172 -0.90 4.53 -21.04
C GLY A 172 -0.53 5.68 -21.99
N GLU A 173 -0.77 6.92 -21.58
CA GLU A 173 -0.40 8.11 -22.33
C GLU A 173 1.11 8.20 -22.54
N ALA A 174 1.91 8.02 -21.49
CA ALA A 174 3.38 8.05 -21.58
C ALA A 174 3.98 6.98 -22.51
N LYS A 175 3.29 5.86 -22.76
CA LYS A 175 3.74 4.82 -23.70
C LYS A 175 3.45 5.17 -25.16
N ASN A 176 2.48 6.05 -25.42
CA ASN A 176 2.12 6.46 -26.77
C ASN A 176 2.97 7.63 -27.28
N ASP A 177 3.70 8.31 -26.35
CA ASP A 177 4.57 9.46 -26.67
C ASP A 177 6.04 9.07 -26.95
N VAL A 178 6.36 7.75 -26.94
CA VAL A 178 7.68 7.17 -27.22
C VAL A 178 7.63 6.31 -28.48
#